data_97fa5828bedeb01ade106373f8e106e9
#
_entry.id   97fa5828bedeb01ade106373f8e106e9
#
_cell.length_a   1.000
_cell.length_b   1.000
_cell.length_c   1.000
_cell.angle_alpha   90.00
_cell.angle_beta   90.00
_cell.angle_gamma   90.00
#
_symmetry.space_group_name_H-M   'P 1'
#
loop_
_entity.id
_entity.type
_entity.pdbx_description
1 polymer ?
#
loop_
_entity_poly.entity_id
_entity_poly.type
_entity_poly.pdbx_seq_one_letter_code
_entity_poly.pdbx_strand_id
1 'polypeptide(L)'
;MSKFFCVILFSFPLFLIAQINFNSSNLPIVIINSDGQEIIDEPRIVCSMGIINNDSINNIGDNFNEYSGKISIELRGESSMNFPKKSYSFETQDSLGENYNVPLLGMPAENDWILYAPYGDKSFLRNALTYHLYEKMGYYSPRFRFCNLFINDEYMGLYLLIEKIKRDKNRIDINELEVNNNSIEEISGGYILQVDRASDNSDQYWSSFFNDSIYFQYVYPRWKNINSAQKLYIQEFIYEFEYSILNSNINSLHMIYDSLINVKSFVDYFIVSELSKNIDAYRLSTYLYKDHDSVDNRLHIGPVWDFNWAYGNSTYCQADIVSGWEEETPCGIFNPFWYSIFRSDSLFNNLLNCRWQNLRTNVLDIDNIHAYIDSSSLVCENEINKDMILWGHFESTTHVDEIIYLKEWVSQRILWIDENIPGNCQYFENIQSKDLIMITDILGRSVIPKSNMPLFYIYEDRTVEKKIIIE
;
A
#
# COMPACT_ATOMS: atom_id res chain seq x y z
N MET A 1 -54.23 -3.96 -48.42
CA MET A 1 -52.84 -3.89 -47.87
C MET A 1 -52.92 -3.30 -46.47
N SER A 2 -52.94 -4.18 -45.44
CA SER A 2 -52.97 -3.79 -44.02
C SER A 2 -51.53 -3.64 -43.53
N LYS A 3 -51.15 -2.45 -43.04
CA LYS A 3 -49.85 -2.21 -42.44
C LYS A 3 -49.95 -2.54 -40.95
N PHE A 4 -49.30 -3.63 -40.51
CA PHE A 4 -49.07 -3.92 -39.09
C PHE A 4 -47.95 -3.01 -38.60
N PHE A 5 -48.25 -2.14 -37.63
CA PHE A 5 -47.28 -1.42 -36.85
C PHE A 5 -46.86 -2.29 -35.65
N CYS A 6 -45.62 -2.75 -35.62
CA CYS A 6 -45.07 -3.45 -34.49
C CYS A 6 -44.51 -2.40 -33.51
N VAL A 7 -45.17 -2.19 -32.37
CA VAL A 7 -44.66 -1.34 -31.28
C VAL A 7 -43.74 -2.20 -30.42
N ILE A 8 -42.46 -1.96 -30.52
CA ILE A 8 -41.43 -2.54 -29.63
C ILE A 8 -41.45 -1.74 -28.34
N LEU A 9 -42.05 -2.29 -27.29
CA LEU A 9 -41.92 -1.77 -25.92
C LEU A 9 -40.55 -2.11 -25.40
N PHE A 10 -39.66 -1.10 -25.32
CA PHE A 10 -38.42 -1.19 -24.55
C PHE A 10 -38.79 -1.16 -23.05
N SER A 11 -38.78 -2.29 -22.39
CA SER A 11 -38.78 -2.34 -20.94
C SER A 11 -37.37 -2.01 -20.43
N PHE A 12 -37.18 -0.79 -19.98
CA PHE A 12 -36.01 -0.48 -19.11
C PHE A 12 -36.25 -1.25 -17.78
N PRO A 13 -35.27 -2.04 -17.32
CA PRO A 13 -35.32 -2.57 -15.97
C PRO A 13 -35.25 -1.39 -15.00
N LEU A 14 -36.34 -1.09 -14.31
CA LEU A 14 -36.33 -0.27 -13.12
C LEU A 14 -35.55 -1.07 -12.06
N PHE A 15 -34.30 -0.72 -11.85
CA PHE A 15 -33.59 -1.11 -10.63
C PHE A 15 -34.29 -0.42 -9.47
N LEU A 16 -35.15 -1.16 -8.77
CA LEU A 16 -35.63 -0.76 -7.45
C LEU A 16 -34.43 -0.80 -6.51
N ILE A 17 -33.77 0.33 -6.33
CA ILE A 17 -32.80 0.51 -5.26
C ILE A 17 -33.59 0.34 -3.96
N ALA A 18 -33.25 -0.68 -3.18
CA ALA A 18 -33.85 -0.91 -1.88
C ALA A 18 -33.59 0.33 -1.02
N GLN A 19 -34.64 1.05 -0.65
CA GLN A 19 -34.50 2.24 0.19
C GLN A 19 -34.13 1.78 1.61
N ILE A 20 -32.86 1.95 1.98
CA ILE A 20 -32.39 1.65 3.33
C ILE A 20 -32.77 2.80 4.25
N ASN A 21 -33.54 2.49 5.28
CA ASN A 21 -33.85 3.46 6.33
C ASN A 21 -32.64 3.55 7.29
N PHE A 22 -31.72 4.47 7.00
CA PHE A 22 -30.55 4.71 7.84
C PHE A 22 -30.88 5.81 8.86
N ASN A 23 -30.79 5.50 10.15
CA ASN A 23 -31.03 6.46 11.23
C ASN A 23 -29.77 6.72 12.06
N SER A 24 -29.01 5.66 12.35
CA SER A 24 -27.83 5.73 13.21
C SER A 24 -26.84 4.62 12.93
N SER A 25 -25.62 4.81 13.38
CA SER A 25 -24.50 3.86 13.28
C SER A 25 -23.52 4.00 14.45
N ASN A 26 -22.82 2.93 14.78
CA ASN A 26 -21.64 2.95 15.62
C ASN A 26 -20.39 3.48 14.89
N LEU A 27 -20.43 3.55 13.56
CA LEU A 27 -19.35 4.09 12.73
C LEU A 27 -19.57 5.58 12.47
N PRO A 28 -18.51 6.37 12.24
CA PRO A 28 -18.61 7.76 11.79
C PRO A 28 -19.49 7.92 10.56
N ILE A 29 -20.15 9.06 10.45
CA ILE A 29 -20.96 9.42 9.29
C ILE A 29 -20.31 10.60 8.57
N VAL A 30 -19.95 10.40 7.31
CA VAL A 30 -19.44 11.42 6.38
C VAL A 30 -20.59 11.87 5.50
N ILE A 31 -20.87 13.17 5.47
CA ILE A 31 -21.94 13.76 4.67
C ILE A 31 -21.33 14.78 3.73
N ILE A 32 -21.52 14.58 2.43
CA ILE A 32 -21.04 15.47 1.36
C ILE A 32 -22.25 16.06 0.65
N ASN A 33 -22.26 17.38 0.51
CA ASN A 33 -23.25 18.08 -0.31
C ASN A 33 -22.54 18.76 -1.49
N SER A 34 -22.88 18.31 -2.70
CA SER A 34 -22.37 18.83 -3.96
C SER A 34 -23.27 19.93 -4.56
N ASP A 35 -24.31 20.36 -3.85
CA ASP A 35 -25.33 21.29 -4.35
C ASP A 35 -25.97 20.83 -5.68
N GLY A 36 -26.13 19.52 -5.82
CA GLY A 36 -26.70 18.87 -7.00
C GLY A 36 -25.74 18.75 -8.20
N GLN A 37 -24.47 19.11 -8.04
CA GLN A 37 -23.45 18.88 -9.07
C GLN A 37 -23.07 17.40 -9.10
N GLU A 38 -22.87 16.86 -10.30
CA GLU A 38 -22.33 15.51 -10.46
C GLU A 38 -20.83 15.50 -10.14
N ILE A 39 -20.40 14.54 -9.29
CA ILE A 39 -18.98 14.33 -9.02
C ILE A 39 -18.41 13.49 -10.17
N ILE A 40 -17.49 14.07 -10.93
CA ILE A 40 -16.84 13.47 -12.09
C ILE A 40 -15.34 13.23 -11.81
N ASP A 41 -14.62 12.58 -12.71
CA ASP A 41 -13.19 12.31 -12.57
C ASP A 41 -12.36 13.60 -12.62
N GLU A 42 -12.51 14.39 -13.69
CA GLU A 42 -11.86 15.69 -13.83
C GLU A 42 -12.79 16.69 -14.54
N PRO A 43 -12.84 17.95 -14.14
CA PRO A 43 -12.14 18.57 -13.01
C PRO A 43 -12.81 18.29 -11.67
N ARG A 44 -12.07 18.42 -10.57
CA ARG A 44 -12.64 18.39 -9.20
C ARG A 44 -13.70 19.45 -9.04
N ILE A 45 -14.74 19.13 -8.28
CA ILE A 45 -15.76 20.08 -7.87
C ILE A 45 -15.64 20.45 -6.41
N VAL A 46 -16.07 21.65 -6.04
CA VAL A 46 -16.10 22.08 -4.64
C VAL A 46 -17.40 21.66 -3.99
N CYS A 47 -17.32 20.97 -2.86
CA CYS A 47 -18.45 20.50 -2.07
C CYS A 47 -18.32 20.98 -0.63
N SER A 48 -19.40 20.95 0.14
CA SER A 48 -19.33 20.96 1.59
C SER A 48 -19.28 19.54 2.13
N MET A 49 -18.51 19.33 3.20
CA MET A 49 -18.43 18.06 3.91
C MET A 49 -18.57 18.28 5.41
N GLY A 50 -19.33 17.39 6.05
CA GLY A 50 -19.42 17.29 7.49
C GLY A 50 -19.15 15.87 7.96
N ILE A 51 -18.53 15.70 9.12
CA ILE A 51 -18.29 14.42 9.76
C ILE A 51 -18.88 14.42 11.16
N ILE A 52 -19.69 13.41 11.45
CA ILE A 52 -20.24 13.11 12.77
C ILE A 52 -19.46 11.93 13.34
N ASN A 53 -18.84 12.11 14.51
CA ASN A 53 -18.08 11.08 15.20
C ASN A 53 -18.25 11.20 16.71
N ASN A 54 -19.32 10.59 17.23
CA ASN A 54 -19.61 10.53 18.67
C ASN A 54 -18.93 9.28 19.28
N ASP A 55 -18.73 9.30 20.59
CA ASP A 55 -18.06 8.21 21.34
C ASP A 55 -18.82 6.85 21.28
N SER A 56 -20.12 6.86 20.89
CA SER A 56 -20.95 5.65 20.89
C SER A 56 -21.77 5.49 19.62
N ILE A 57 -22.85 6.27 19.51
CA ILE A 57 -23.79 6.19 18.38
C ILE A 57 -23.84 7.55 17.67
N ASN A 58 -23.72 7.48 16.35
CA ASN A 58 -23.84 8.61 15.45
C ASN A 58 -25.24 8.60 14.82
N ASN A 59 -25.99 9.67 14.93
CA ASN A 59 -27.29 9.82 14.26
C ASN A 59 -27.14 10.80 13.11
N ILE A 60 -27.89 10.56 12.03
CA ILE A 60 -27.82 11.39 10.80
C ILE A 60 -28.16 12.88 11.05
N GLY A 61 -28.87 13.18 12.11
CA GLY A 61 -29.25 14.56 12.50
C GLY A 61 -28.35 15.21 13.55
N ASP A 62 -27.29 14.55 13.99
CA ASP A 62 -26.35 15.10 14.97
C ASP A 62 -25.51 16.22 14.33
N ASN A 63 -24.97 17.10 15.18
CA ASN A 63 -24.07 18.16 14.72
C ASN A 63 -22.75 17.57 14.21
N PHE A 64 -22.17 18.19 13.20
CA PHE A 64 -20.81 17.90 12.78
C PHE A 64 -19.83 18.29 13.89
N ASN A 65 -19.18 17.31 14.46
CA ASN A 65 -18.30 17.46 15.62
C ASN A 65 -16.84 17.08 15.35
N GLU A 66 -16.55 16.45 14.21
CA GLU A 66 -15.20 16.05 13.80
C GLU A 66 -14.66 16.98 12.69
N TYR A 67 -15.47 17.22 11.66
CA TYR A 67 -15.14 18.12 10.56
C TYR A 67 -16.39 18.83 10.05
N SER A 68 -16.24 20.10 9.66
CA SER A 68 -17.26 20.87 8.94
C SER A 68 -16.56 21.93 8.08
N GLY A 69 -16.52 21.73 6.75
CA GLY A 69 -15.77 22.61 5.88
C GLY A 69 -15.97 22.33 4.39
N LYS A 70 -15.16 22.99 3.57
CA LYS A 70 -15.11 22.78 2.13
C LYS A 70 -14.13 21.66 1.77
N ILE A 71 -14.44 20.97 0.70
CA ILE A 71 -13.56 20.00 0.04
C ILE A 71 -13.58 20.23 -1.46
N SER A 72 -12.49 19.88 -2.15
CA SER A 72 -12.52 19.60 -3.59
C SER A 72 -12.52 18.09 -3.79
N ILE A 73 -13.44 17.59 -4.60
CA ILE A 73 -13.67 16.14 -4.75
C ILE A 73 -13.78 15.73 -6.21
N GLU A 74 -13.33 14.53 -6.53
CA GLU A 74 -13.41 13.88 -7.82
C GLU A 74 -13.67 12.37 -7.69
N LEU A 75 -14.15 11.73 -8.73
CA LEU A 75 -14.12 10.26 -8.83
C LEU A 75 -12.68 9.76 -8.81
N ARG A 76 -12.51 8.55 -8.32
CA ARG A 76 -11.19 7.92 -8.26
C ARG A 76 -11.24 6.45 -8.68
N GLY A 77 -10.14 6.03 -9.29
CA GLY A 77 -9.89 4.66 -9.72
C GLY A 77 -9.67 4.61 -11.22
N GLU A 78 -9.35 3.46 -11.73
CA GLU A 78 -9.26 3.19 -13.16
C GLU A 78 -10.32 2.16 -13.53
N SER A 79 -10.06 0.88 -13.30
CA SER A 79 -11.05 -0.18 -13.49
C SER A 79 -12.25 -0.07 -12.53
N SER A 80 -12.03 0.39 -11.30
CA SER A 80 -13.07 0.57 -10.29
C SER A 80 -14.07 1.69 -10.60
N MET A 81 -13.74 2.61 -11.49
CA MET A 81 -14.71 3.58 -12.00
C MET A 81 -15.87 2.95 -12.80
N ASN A 82 -15.72 1.71 -13.25
CA ASN A 82 -16.79 0.97 -13.89
C ASN A 82 -17.78 0.34 -12.90
N PHE A 83 -17.44 0.28 -11.60
CA PHE A 83 -18.37 -0.24 -10.59
C PHE A 83 -19.48 0.75 -10.29
N PRO A 84 -20.70 0.26 -9.94
CA PRO A 84 -21.80 1.12 -9.51
C PRO A 84 -21.43 1.99 -8.30
N LYS A 85 -20.82 1.40 -7.29
CA LYS A 85 -20.33 2.07 -6.07
C LYS A 85 -18.99 2.71 -6.35
N LYS A 86 -18.93 4.04 -6.33
CA LYS A 86 -17.76 4.82 -6.72
C LYS A 86 -16.83 5.10 -5.53
N SER A 87 -15.54 5.13 -5.78
CA SER A 87 -14.53 5.69 -4.86
C SER A 87 -14.25 7.14 -5.21
N TYR A 88 -13.83 7.93 -4.21
CA TYR A 88 -13.58 9.36 -4.36
C TYR A 88 -12.21 9.73 -3.81
N SER A 89 -11.58 10.72 -4.44
CA SER A 89 -10.41 11.42 -3.91
C SER A 89 -10.84 12.85 -3.57
N PHE A 90 -10.49 13.34 -2.39
CA PHE A 90 -10.82 14.69 -1.99
C PHE A 90 -9.68 15.39 -1.26
N GLU A 91 -9.71 16.72 -1.31
CA GLU A 91 -8.80 17.60 -0.59
C GLU A 91 -9.61 18.53 0.29
N THR A 92 -9.27 18.59 1.58
CA THR A 92 -9.86 19.58 2.50
C THR A 92 -9.34 20.98 2.19
N GLN A 93 -10.23 21.97 2.25
CA GLN A 93 -9.95 23.36 1.87
C GLN A 93 -10.35 24.35 2.95
N ASP A 94 -9.65 25.46 2.98
CA ASP A 94 -10.03 26.62 3.78
C ASP A 94 -11.17 27.45 3.13
N SER A 95 -11.52 28.59 3.75
CA SER A 95 -12.56 29.49 3.24
C SER A 95 -12.22 30.14 1.89
N LEU A 96 -10.93 30.22 1.53
CA LEU A 96 -10.43 30.78 0.28
C LEU A 96 -10.34 29.75 -0.85
N GLY A 97 -10.51 28.45 -0.53
CA GLY A 97 -10.38 27.34 -1.47
C GLY A 97 -8.95 26.80 -1.59
N GLU A 98 -8.05 27.22 -0.70
CA GLU A 98 -6.70 26.67 -0.64
C GLU A 98 -6.69 25.40 0.20
N ASN A 99 -5.76 24.49 -0.10
CA ASN A 99 -5.61 23.23 0.62
C ASN A 99 -5.32 23.48 2.10
N TYR A 100 -6.05 22.81 2.96
CA TYR A 100 -5.98 22.99 4.40
C TYR A 100 -5.84 21.65 5.13
N ASN A 101 -4.70 21.45 5.79
CA ASN A 101 -4.41 20.23 6.52
C ASN A 101 -5.24 20.14 7.80
N VAL A 102 -6.06 19.12 7.93
CA VAL A 102 -6.90 18.84 9.11
C VAL A 102 -6.76 17.38 9.53
N PRO A 103 -6.78 17.09 10.85
CA PRO A 103 -6.90 15.71 11.29
C PRO A 103 -8.32 15.22 11.01
N LEU A 104 -8.48 13.98 10.55
CA LEU A 104 -9.78 13.36 10.35
C LEU A 104 -9.82 12.03 11.09
N LEU A 105 -10.82 11.84 11.95
CA LEU A 105 -11.07 10.61 12.71
C LEU A 105 -9.84 10.10 13.46
N GLY A 106 -9.07 11.02 14.07
CA GLY A 106 -7.85 10.71 14.82
C GLY A 106 -6.64 10.35 13.95
N MET A 107 -6.71 10.46 12.62
CA MET A 107 -5.57 10.35 11.72
C MET A 107 -4.82 11.69 11.65
N PRO A 108 -3.50 11.70 11.44
CA PRO A 108 -2.69 12.92 11.38
C PRO A 108 -3.20 13.94 10.37
N ALA A 109 -3.03 15.23 10.70
CA ALA A 109 -3.50 16.33 9.87
C ALA A 109 -2.85 16.31 8.48
N GLU A 110 -3.68 16.33 7.46
CA GLU A 110 -3.33 16.38 6.05
C GLU A 110 -4.56 16.83 5.24
N ASN A 111 -4.37 17.23 3.99
CA ASN A 111 -5.47 17.66 3.13
C ASN A 111 -5.94 16.58 2.14
N ASP A 112 -5.08 15.67 1.70
CA ASP A 112 -5.38 14.63 0.70
C ASP A 112 -5.92 13.34 1.34
N TRP A 113 -7.14 12.96 0.98
CA TRP A 113 -7.87 11.82 1.50
C TRP A 113 -8.57 11.03 0.40
N ILE A 114 -8.94 9.80 0.72
CA ILE A 114 -9.66 8.91 -0.17
C ILE A 114 -10.84 8.28 0.57
N LEU A 115 -12.01 8.33 -0.05
CA LEU A 115 -13.16 7.51 0.30
C LEU A 115 -13.19 6.29 -0.62
N TYR A 116 -12.63 5.20 -0.13
CA TYR A 116 -12.55 3.95 -0.86
C TYR A 116 -13.84 3.13 -0.70
N ALA A 117 -14.40 2.72 -1.84
CA ALA A 117 -15.58 1.87 -1.92
C ALA A 117 -15.16 0.39 -2.05
N PRO A 118 -15.35 -0.47 -1.04
CA PRO A 118 -14.96 -1.88 -1.09
C PRO A 118 -15.96 -2.74 -1.91
N TYR A 119 -16.33 -2.30 -3.11
CA TYR A 119 -17.36 -2.96 -3.93
C TYR A 119 -16.95 -4.36 -4.39
N GLY A 120 -15.68 -4.55 -4.77
CA GLY A 120 -15.16 -5.85 -5.24
C GLY A 120 -14.72 -6.79 -4.11
N ASP A 121 -14.63 -6.30 -2.87
CA ASP A 121 -14.19 -7.08 -1.71
C ASP A 121 -15.38 -7.51 -0.86
N LYS A 122 -15.79 -8.76 -0.99
CA LYS A 122 -16.93 -9.34 -0.29
C LYS A 122 -16.79 -9.36 1.24
N SER A 123 -15.54 -9.40 1.74
CA SER A 123 -15.29 -9.30 3.17
C SER A 123 -15.29 -7.86 3.69
N PHE A 124 -15.09 -6.87 2.82
CA PHE A 124 -14.81 -5.45 3.14
C PHE A 124 -13.50 -5.21 3.90
N LEU A 125 -12.73 -6.25 4.21
CA LEU A 125 -11.61 -6.21 5.14
C LEU A 125 -10.23 -6.42 4.51
N ARG A 126 -10.11 -6.84 3.24
CA ARG A 126 -8.83 -7.26 2.65
C ARG A 126 -7.77 -6.15 2.62
N ASN A 127 -8.14 -4.96 2.19
CA ASN A 127 -7.26 -3.79 2.29
C ASN A 127 -6.92 -3.46 3.75
N ALA A 128 -7.93 -3.45 4.64
CA ALA A 128 -7.76 -3.16 6.05
C ALA A 128 -6.79 -4.17 6.73
N LEU A 129 -6.95 -5.45 6.43
CA LEU A 129 -6.07 -6.51 6.93
C LEU A 129 -4.62 -6.30 6.48
N THR A 130 -4.42 -6.06 5.18
CA THR A 130 -3.07 -5.85 4.65
C THR A 130 -2.41 -4.62 5.25
N TYR A 131 -3.13 -3.50 5.34
CA TYR A 131 -2.62 -2.27 5.94
C TYR A 131 -2.24 -2.48 7.40
N HIS A 132 -3.09 -3.18 8.16
CA HIS A 132 -2.81 -3.53 9.55
C HIS A 132 -1.55 -4.39 9.68
N LEU A 133 -1.43 -5.45 8.90
CA LEU A 133 -0.27 -6.35 8.96
C LEU A 133 1.02 -5.61 8.60
N TYR A 134 1.01 -4.80 7.54
CA TYR A 134 2.19 -4.06 7.10
C TYR A 134 2.63 -2.99 8.13
N GLU A 135 1.68 -2.31 8.77
CA GLU A 135 1.95 -1.43 9.92
C GLU A 135 2.62 -2.19 11.06
N LYS A 136 2.09 -3.38 11.43
CA LYS A 136 2.67 -4.23 12.48
C LYS A 136 4.04 -4.80 12.13
N MET A 137 4.39 -4.90 10.84
CA MET A 137 5.73 -5.25 10.39
C MET A 137 6.74 -4.09 10.57
N GLY A 138 6.26 -2.88 10.91
CA GLY A 138 7.08 -1.72 11.27
C GLY A 138 7.25 -0.69 10.16
N TYR A 139 6.34 -0.65 9.19
CA TYR A 139 6.34 0.31 8.08
C TYR A 139 5.18 1.29 8.15
N TYR A 140 5.33 2.44 7.50
CA TYR A 140 4.17 3.25 7.19
C TYR A 140 3.23 2.45 6.29
N SER A 141 1.97 2.41 6.69
CA SER A 141 0.86 1.87 5.91
C SER A 141 -0.26 2.92 5.91
N PRO A 142 -1.04 3.08 4.83
CA PRO A 142 -2.13 4.03 4.82
C PRO A 142 -3.10 3.77 5.96
N ARG A 143 -3.24 4.74 6.87
CA ARG A 143 -4.22 4.65 7.94
C ARG A 143 -5.60 4.81 7.36
N PHE A 144 -6.57 4.18 7.98
CA PHE A 144 -7.96 4.22 7.52
C PHE A 144 -8.95 4.21 8.68
N ARG A 145 -10.18 4.62 8.39
CA ARG A 145 -11.33 4.47 9.28
C ARG A 145 -12.54 4.05 8.47
N PHE A 146 -13.28 3.06 8.96
CA PHE A 146 -14.58 2.72 8.40
C PHE A 146 -15.56 3.86 8.69
N CYS A 147 -16.37 4.22 7.72
CA CYS A 147 -17.38 5.27 7.84
C CYS A 147 -18.58 5.00 6.92
N ASN A 148 -19.73 5.55 7.28
CA ASN A 148 -20.87 5.63 6.41
C ASN A 148 -20.78 6.87 5.54
N LEU A 149 -21.06 6.77 4.26
CA LEU A 149 -21.04 7.90 3.35
C LEU A 149 -22.47 8.29 2.92
N PHE A 150 -22.73 9.59 2.96
CA PHE A 150 -23.89 10.22 2.34
C PHE A 150 -23.45 11.25 1.31
N ILE A 151 -24.10 11.29 0.16
CA ILE A 151 -23.91 12.32 -0.87
C ILE A 151 -25.29 12.87 -1.24
N ASN A 152 -25.49 14.18 -1.06
CA ASN A 152 -26.77 14.86 -1.33
C ASN A 152 -27.97 14.15 -0.65
N ASP A 153 -27.82 13.82 0.63
CA ASP A 153 -28.80 13.11 1.45
C ASP A 153 -29.05 11.63 1.06
N GLU A 154 -28.37 11.10 0.06
CA GLU A 154 -28.46 9.69 -0.33
C GLU A 154 -27.40 8.86 0.41
N TYR A 155 -27.82 7.75 1.01
CA TYR A 155 -26.91 6.80 1.65
C TYR A 155 -26.14 6.01 0.58
N MET A 156 -24.81 6.13 0.60
CA MET A 156 -23.91 5.47 -0.35
C MET A 156 -23.30 4.17 0.18
N GLY A 157 -23.55 3.82 1.45
CA GLY A 157 -23.04 2.59 2.06
C GLY A 157 -21.80 2.80 2.92
N LEU A 158 -21.14 1.67 3.20
CA LEU A 158 -19.91 1.60 3.99
C LEU A 158 -18.68 1.93 3.13
N TYR A 159 -17.86 2.85 3.60
CA TYR A 159 -16.59 3.27 2.98
C TYR A 159 -15.43 3.15 3.95
N LEU A 160 -14.22 3.16 3.40
CA LEU A 160 -13.00 3.41 4.16
C LEU A 160 -12.50 4.83 3.82
N LEU A 161 -12.42 5.69 4.83
CA LEU A 161 -11.67 6.94 4.74
C LEU A 161 -10.20 6.59 4.93
N ILE A 162 -9.37 6.78 3.89
CA ILE A 162 -7.98 6.32 3.83
C ILE A 162 -7.05 7.51 3.55
N GLU A 163 -5.86 7.49 4.14
CA GLU A 163 -4.76 8.37 3.77
C GLU A 163 -4.31 8.12 2.33
N LYS A 164 -4.20 9.17 1.53
CA LYS A 164 -3.57 9.07 0.21
C LYS A 164 -2.05 8.93 0.36
N ILE A 165 -1.45 8.02 -0.37
CA ILE A 165 0.02 7.89 -0.40
C ILE A 165 0.63 9.15 -1.01
N LYS A 166 1.52 9.80 -0.26
CA LYS A 166 2.27 10.99 -0.68
C LYS A 166 3.46 11.23 0.25
N ARG A 167 4.33 12.17 -0.12
CA ARG A 167 5.35 12.70 0.79
C ARG A 167 4.68 13.51 1.91
N ASP A 168 4.87 13.11 3.10
CA ASP A 168 4.51 13.83 4.33
C ASP A 168 5.21 13.19 5.53
N LYS A 169 5.53 13.98 6.57
CA LYS A 169 6.19 13.50 7.81
C LYS A 169 5.44 12.39 8.54
N ASN A 170 4.14 12.26 8.33
CA ASN A 170 3.29 11.22 8.93
C ASN A 170 2.95 10.11 7.93
N ARG A 171 3.39 10.20 6.67
CA ARG A 171 3.15 9.22 5.59
C ARG A 171 4.49 8.67 5.08
N ILE A 172 4.89 8.95 3.84
CA ILE A 172 6.25 8.66 3.39
C ILE A 172 7.12 9.86 3.78
N ASP A 173 7.88 9.68 4.87
CA ASP A 173 8.74 10.73 5.44
C ASP A 173 10.10 10.71 4.75
N ILE A 174 10.18 11.43 3.64
CA ILE A 174 11.39 11.65 2.85
C ILE A 174 11.60 13.15 2.64
N ASN A 175 12.83 13.53 2.32
CA ASN A 175 13.20 14.91 2.07
C ASN A 175 12.35 15.55 0.97
N GLU A 176 12.16 16.86 1.08
CA GLU A 176 11.49 17.64 0.04
C GLU A 176 12.43 17.83 -1.15
N LEU A 177 11.87 17.68 -2.35
CA LEU A 177 12.56 17.95 -3.61
C LEU A 177 11.79 19.03 -4.37
N GLU A 178 12.37 20.22 -4.43
CA GLU A 178 11.78 21.36 -5.14
C GLU A 178 12.22 21.38 -6.61
N VAL A 179 11.38 21.91 -7.48
CA VAL A 179 11.66 22.03 -8.92
C VAL A 179 12.96 22.81 -9.22
N ASN A 180 13.39 23.70 -8.35
CA ASN A 180 14.58 24.51 -8.49
C ASN A 180 15.87 23.84 -7.99
N ASN A 181 15.79 22.68 -7.32
CA ASN A 181 16.95 21.90 -6.93
C ASN A 181 17.62 21.32 -8.18
N ASN A 182 18.91 21.61 -8.39
CA ASN A 182 19.63 21.21 -9.60
C ASN A 182 21.05 20.68 -9.36
N SER A 183 21.64 20.89 -8.20
CA SER A 183 22.95 20.29 -7.90
C SER A 183 22.80 18.79 -7.67
N ILE A 184 23.85 18.01 -7.92
CA ILE A 184 23.83 16.54 -7.75
C ILE A 184 23.44 16.16 -6.33
N GLU A 185 23.89 16.91 -5.34
CA GLU A 185 23.54 16.69 -3.94
C GLU A 185 22.03 16.92 -3.71
N GLU A 186 21.49 18.06 -4.14
CA GLU A 186 20.07 18.41 -3.93
C GLU A 186 19.09 17.44 -4.62
N ILE A 187 19.46 16.92 -5.79
CA ILE A 187 18.57 16.01 -6.56
C ILE A 187 18.76 14.54 -6.18
N SER A 188 19.59 14.23 -5.19
CA SER A 188 19.91 12.85 -4.83
C SER A 188 18.74 12.08 -4.19
N GLY A 189 17.66 12.76 -3.82
CA GLY A 189 16.50 12.07 -3.20
C GLY A 189 15.29 12.96 -3.02
N GLY A 190 14.28 12.34 -2.40
CA GLY A 190 12.95 12.90 -2.31
C GLY A 190 12.06 12.44 -3.45
N TYR A 191 12.13 11.15 -3.81
CA TYR A 191 11.32 10.57 -4.88
C TYR A 191 10.37 9.52 -4.37
N ILE A 192 9.12 9.55 -4.86
CA ILE A 192 8.16 8.46 -4.75
C ILE A 192 7.76 8.08 -6.16
N LEU A 193 7.88 6.81 -6.47
CA LEU A 193 7.51 6.21 -7.73
C LEU A 193 6.40 5.19 -7.51
N GLN A 194 5.69 4.86 -8.58
CA GLN A 194 4.73 3.77 -8.59
C GLN A 194 4.96 2.90 -9.82
N VAL A 195 5.14 1.61 -9.64
CA VAL A 195 5.04 0.65 -10.74
C VAL A 195 3.55 0.43 -11.00
N ASP A 196 3.10 0.77 -12.21
CA ASP A 196 1.70 0.68 -12.60
C ASP A 196 1.58 0.62 -14.13
N ARG A 197 0.36 0.69 -14.66
CA ARG A 197 0.08 0.78 -16.08
C ARG A 197 0.66 2.05 -16.69
N ALA A 198 0.87 2.03 -18.01
CA ALA A 198 1.15 3.27 -18.75
C ALA A 198 -0.03 4.23 -18.59
N SER A 199 0.27 5.50 -18.32
CA SER A 199 -0.73 6.57 -18.30
C SER A 199 -1.01 7.06 -19.73
N ASP A 200 -2.17 7.67 -19.96
CA ASP A 200 -2.48 8.32 -21.24
C ASP A 200 -1.51 9.46 -21.59
N ASN A 201 -0.88 10.07 -20.60
CA ASN A 201 0.13 11.09 -20.79
C ASN A 201 1.54 10.52 -20.56
N SER A 202 2.32 10.43 -21.64
CA SER A 202 3.69 9.91 -21.63
C SER A 202 4.67 10.67 -20.74
N ASP A 203 4.38 11.91 -20.33
CA ASP A 203 5.23 12.67 -19.41
C ASP A 203 5.11 12.20 -17.95
N GLN A 204 4.09 11.42 -17.64
CA GLN A 204 3.81 10.93 -16.28
C GLN A 204 4.63 9.73 -15.87
N TYR A 205 5.22 9.01 -16.82
CA TYR A 205 5.91 7.74 -16.58
C TYR A 205 7.08 7.54 -17.55
N TRP A 206 7.87 6.51 -17.26
CA TRP A 206 8.82 5.92 -18.22
C TRP A 206 8.80 4.39 -18.08
N SER A 207 9.25 3.66 -19.09
CA SER A 207 9.41 2.20 -19.01
C SER A 207 10.79 1.83 -18.51
N SER A 208 10.89 0.67 -17.86
CA SER A 208 12.18 0.05 -17.55
C SER A 208 13.03 -0.10 -18.81
N PHE A 209 14.32 0.11 -18.68
CA PHE A 209 15.27 -0.08 -19.79
C PHE A 209 15.49 -1.56 -20.15
N PHE A 210 15.10 -2.48 -19.26
CA PHE A 210 15.28 -3.92 -19.41
C PHE A 210 13.98 -4.67 -19.67
N ASN A 211 12.83 -4.03 -19.44
CA ASN A 211 11.52 -4.57 -19.74
C ASN A 211 10.53 -3.43 -20.02
N ASP A 212 10.23 -3.19 -21.28
CA ASP A 212 9.34 -2.12 -21.75
C ASP A 212 7.87 -2.30 -21.37
N SER A 213 7.52 -3.41 -20.72
CA SER A 213 6.19 -3.64 -20.13
C SER A 213 6.09 -3.20 -18.65
N ILE A 214 7.18 -2.77 -18.04
CA ILE A 214 7.22 -2.25 -16.66
C ILE A 214 7.32 -0.73 -16.72
N TYR A 215 6.34 -0.04 -16.16
CA TYR A 215 6.26 1.42 -16.16
C TYR A 215 6.40 1.99 -14.76
N PHE A 216 7.23 3.03 -14.64
CA PHE A 216 7.44 3.79 -13.42
C PHE A 216 6.74 5.14 -13.55
N GLN A 217 5.75 5.41 -12.71
CA GLN A 217 5.04 6.68 -12.66
C GLN A 217 5.65 7.60 -11.61
N TYR A 218 5.69 8.92 -11.90
CA TYR A 218 6.13 9.94 -10.95
C TYR A 218 5.00 10.30 -9.99
N VAL A 219 5.08 9.83 -8.74
CA VAL A 219 4.14 10.19 -7.67
C VAL A 219 4.59 11.46 -6.95
N TYR A 220 5.87 11.53 -6.58
CA TYR A 220 6.49 12.71 -5.99
C TYR A 220 7.97 12.83 -6.43
N PRO A 221 8.42 14.02 -6.89
CA PRO A 221 7.56 15.12 -7.32
C PRO A 221 6.62 14.70 -8.44
N ARG A 222 5.44 15.33 -8.54
CA ARG A 222 4.52 15.07 -9.68
C ARG A 222 5.19 15.45 -10.99
N TRP A 223 4.84 14.77 -12.07
CA TRP A 223 5.42 14.97 -13.40
C TRP A 223 5.44 16.45 -13.88
N LYS A 224 4.50 17.28 -13.42
CA LYS A 224 4.46 18.73 -13.70
C LYS A 224 5.46 19.53 -12.86
N ASN A 225 5.93 18.98 -11.76
CA ASN A 225 6.77 19.65 -10.75
C ASN A 225 8.17 19.05 -10.65
N ILE A 226 8.55 18.17 -11.57
CA ILE A 226 9.88 17.57 -11.65
C ILE A 226 10.63 18.10 -12.87
N ASN A 227 11.86 18.58 -12.69
CA ASN A 227 12.68 19.09 -13.78
C ASN A 227 13.43 17.96 -14.51
N SER A 228 14.07 18.28 -15.65
CA SER A 228 14.75 17.29 -16.48
C SER A 228 15.97 16.63 -15.78
N ALA A 229 16.71 17.37 -14.93
CA ALA A 229 17.84 16.82 -14.20
C ALA A 229 17.39 15.82 -13.13
N GLN A 230 16.31 16.13 -12.43
CA GLN A 230 15.68 15.25 -11.45
C GLN A 230 15.10 13.99 -12.10
N LYS A 231 14.41 14.13 -13.25
CA LYS A 231 13.94 12.97 -14.03
C LYS A 231 15.08 12.06 -14.43
N LEU A 232 16.14 12.63 -14.98
CA LEU A 232 17.31 11.87 -15.40
C LEU A 232 17.97 11.13 -14.22
N TYR A 233 18.17 11.81 -13.09
CA TYR A 233 18.76 11.23 -11.89
C TYR A 233 18.01 9.97 -11.44
N ILE A 234 16.70 10.07 -11.25
CA ILE A 234 15.93 8.91 -10.73
C ILE A 234 15.80 7.78 -11.76
N GLN A 235 15.73 8.10 -13.06
CA GLN A 235 15.75 7.12 -14.12
C GLN A 235 17.10 6.39 -14.20
N GLU A 236 18.22 7.11 -14.08
CA GLU A 236 19.58 6.52 -14.03
C GLU A 236 19.77 5.68 -12.76
N PHE A 237 19.23 6.10 -11.63
CA PHE A 237 19.28 5.32 -10.39
C PHE A 237 18.55 3.97 -10.53
N ILE A 238 17.34 3.98 -11.09
CA ILE A 238 16.58 2.75 -11.35
C ILE A 238 17.28 1.88 -12.40
N TYR A 239 17.84 2.50 -13.45
CA TYR A 239 18.64 1.79 -14.44
C TYR A 239 19.84 1.09 -13.80
N GLU A 240 20.58 1.77 -12.94
CA GLU A 240 21.74 1.19 -12.25
C GLU A 240 21.36 0.06 -11.31
N PHE A 241 20.26 0.21 -10.58
CA PHE A 241 19.68 -0.85 -9.77
C PHE A 241 19.36 -2.10 -10.62
N GLU A 242 18.57 -1.95 -11.67
CA GLU A 242 18.19 -3.06 -12.55
C GLU A 242 19.39 -3.67 -13.29
N TYR A 243 20.28 -2.84 -13.80
CA TYR A 243 21.52 -3.27 -14.44
C TYR A 243 22.40 -4.09 -13.50
N SER A 244 22.57 -3.61 -12.27
CA SER A 244 23.41 -4.24 -11.27
C SER A 244 22.91 -5.62 -10.89
N ILE A 245 21.60 -5.80 -10.66
CA ILE A 245 21.05 -7.11 -10.32
C ILE A 245 21.10 -8.09 -11.51
N LEU A 246 20.91 -7.61 -12.74
CA LEU A 246 20.98 -8.45 -13.94
C LEU A 246 22.39 -8.96 -14.27
N ASN A 247 23.41 -8.15 -13.99
CA ASN A 247 24.79 -8.44 -14.38
C ASN A 247 25.66 -8.95 -13.23
N SER A 248 25.09 -9.12 -12.05
CA SER A 248 25.82 -9.62 -10.89
C SER A 248 26.05 -11.12 -10.96
N ASN A 249 27.20 -11.55 -10.47
CA ASN A 249 27.38 -12.93 -10.08
C ASN A 249 26.55 -13.23 -8.83
N ILE A 250 25.92 -14.36 -8.78
CA ILE A 250 25.07 -14.80 -7.66
C ILE A 250 25.77 -14.68 -6.28
N ASN A 251 27.10 -14.81 -6.25
CA ASN A 251 27.93 -14.68 -5.05
C ASN A 251 28.20 -13.22 -4.61
N SER A 252 27.82 -12.23 -5.43
CA SER A 252 28.05 -10.79 -5.14
C SER A 252 26.76 -9.98 -5.06
N LEU A 253 25.61 -10.58 -5.25
CA LEU A 253 24.29 -9.92 -5.18
C LEU A 253 24.09 -9.22 -3.83
N HIS A 254 24.51 -9.82 -2.72
CA HIS A 254 24.39 -9.21 -1.39
C HIS A 254 25.09 -7.86 -1.24
N MET A 255 26.23 -7.65 -1.94
CA MET A 255 26.93 -6.35 -1.91
C MET A 255 26.15 -5.25 -2.61
N ILE A 256 25.33 -5.62 -3.61
CA ILE A 256 24.48 -4.72 -4.37
C ILE A 256 23.23 -4.36 -3.58
N TYR A 257 22.66 -5.33 -2.87
CA TYR A 257 21.51 -5.09 -2.01
C TYR A 257 21.81 -4.01 -0.97
N ASP A 258 22.93 -4.13 -0.29
CA ASP A 258 23.31 -3.21 0.78
C ASP A 258 23.59 -1.78 0.29
N SER A 259 23.93 -1.59 -1.00
CA SER A 259 24.27 -0.29 -1.57
C SER A 259 23.12 0.40 -2.32
N LEU A 260 22.22 -0.36 -2.96
CA LEU A 260 21.22 0.19 -3.86
C LEU A 260 19.77 0.03 -3.34
N ILE A 261 19.51 -0.96 -2.48
CA ILE A 261 18.15 -1.19 -1.95
C ILE A 261 18.15 -1.39 -0.44
N ASN A 262 17.07 -1.03 0.20
CA ASN A 262 16.79 -1.45 1.56
C ASN A 262 16.25 -2.88 1.53
N VAL A 263 17.12 -3.87 1.60
CA VAL A 263 16.77 -5.29 1.45
C VAL A 263 15.66 -5.72 2.41
N LYS A 264 15.62 -5.15 3.62
CA LYS A 264 14.56 -5.45 4.58
C LYS A 264 13.17 -5.06 4.04
N SER A 265 13.05 -3.89 3.41
CA SER A 265 11.77 -3.47 2.82
C SER A 265 11.34 -4.41 1.68
N PHE A 266 12.29 -4.87 0.86
CA PHE A 266 12.00 -5.84 -0.22
C PHE A 266 11.58 -7.21 0.32
N VAL A 267 12.24 -7.70 1.37
CA VAL A 267 11.85 -8.96 2.05
C VAL A 267 10.43 -8.84 2.64
N ASP A 268 10.15 -7.76 3.35
CA ASP A 268 8.85 -7.57 4.01
C ASP A 268 7.72 -7.33 2.99
N TYR A 269 8.00 -6.61 1.90
CA TYR A 269 7.04 -6.44 0.80
C TYR A 269 6.76 -7.78 0.09
N PHE A 270 7.78 -8.61 -0.12
CA PHE A 270 7.60 -9.97 -0.64
C PHE A 270 6.71 -10.79 0.29
N ILE A 271 6.99 -10.79 1.60
CA ILE A 271 6.21 -11.54 2.58
C ILE A 271 4.73 -11.15 2.53
N VAL A 272 4.41 -9.86 2.55
CA VAL A 272 3.01 -9.42 2.56
C VAL A 272 2.30 -9.69 1.23
N SER A 273 3.01 -9.54 0.11
CA SER A 273 2.48 -9.82 -1.22
C SER A 273 2.20 -11.31 -1.42
N GLU A 274 3.12 -12.17 -0.98
CA GLU A 274 2.97 -13.62 -1.08
C GLU A 274 1.99 -14.19 -0.08
N LEU A 275 1.94 -13.66 1.15
CA LEU A 275 0.93 -14.04 2.14
C LEU A 275 -0.47 -13.78 1.62
N SER A 276 -0.67 -12.62 1.05
CA SER A 276 -1.97 -12.20 0.52
C SER A 276 -2.28 -12.78 -0.85
N LYS A 277 -1.24 -13.28 -1.56
CA LYS A 277 -1.31 -13.69 -2.97
C LYS A 277 -2.06 -12.66 -3.81
N ASN A 278 -1.63 -11.39 -3.67
CA ASN A 278 -2.23 -10.28 -4.38
C ASN A 278 -1.87 -10.34 -5.86
N ILE A 279 -2.87 -10.54 -6.71
CA ILE A 279 -2.70 -10.69 -8.15
C ILE A 279 -2.04 -9.49 -8.85
N ASP A 280 -2.12 -8.32 -8.25
CA ASP A 280 -1.52 -7.09 -8.77
C ASP A 280 -0.13 -6.81 -8.17
N ALA A 281 0.32 -7.64 -7.21
CA ALA A 281 1.61 -7.49 -6.56
C ALA A 281 2.75 -7.34 -7.56
N TYR A 282 3.74 -6.53 -7.21
CA TYR A 282 4.97 -6.24 -7.93
C TYR A 282 4.82 -5.38 -9.20
N ARG A 283 3.71 -5.45 -9.92
CA ARG A 283 3.51 -4.86 -11.26
C ARG A 283 2.49 -3.73 -11.33
N LEU A 284 1.55 -3.66 -10.41
CA LEU A 284 0.54 -2.62 -10.30
C LEU A 284 0.46 -2.11 -8.87
N SER A 285 0.12 -0.84 -8.72
CA SER A 285 -0.02 -0.20 -7.41
C SER A 285 1.15 -0.45 -6.45
N THR A 286 2.35 -0.69 -7.01
CA THR A 286 3.57 -0.97 -6.25
C THR A 286 4.38 0.30 -6.08
N TYR A 287 4.47 0.78 -4.86
CA TYR A 287 5.19 2.01 -4.55
C TYR A 287 6.66 1.74 -4.24
N LEU A 288 7.50 2.67 -4.68
CA LEU A 288 8.92 2.74 -4.38
C LEU A 288 9.24 4.16 -3.91
N TYR A 289 10.21 4.29 -3.02
CA TYR A 289 10.69 5.62 -2.66
C TYR A 289 12.20 5.63 -2.40
N LYS A 290 12.82 6.77 -2.67
CA LYS A 290 14.22 7.04 -2.40
C LYS A 290 14.33 8.37 -1.69
N ASP A 291 14.97 8.34 -0.51
CA ASP A 291 15.26 9.56 0.24
C ASP A 291 16.57 10.18 -0.23
N HIS A 292 16.91 11.34 0.32
CA HIS A 292 18.15 12.04 0.08
C HIS A 292 19.35 11.19 0.54
N ASP A 293 20.45 11.20 -0.22
CA ASP A 293 21.63 10.37 0.03
C ASP A 293 22.24 10.58 1.42
N SER A 294 22.07 11.75 2.01
CA SER A 294 22.52 12.02 3.39
C SER A 294 21.70 11.32 4.47
N VAL A 295 20.50 10.81 4.12
CA VAL A 295 19.59 10.10 5.04
C VAL A 295 19.62 8.61 4.74
N ASP A 296 19.20 8.22 3.55
CA ASP A 296 19.31 6.84 3.05
C ASP A 296 19.42 6.86 1.52
N ASN A 297 20.56 6.44 1.00
CA ASN A 297 20.83 6.43 -0.45
C ASN A 297 20.20 5.25 -1.19
N ARG A 298 19.42 4.39 -0.49
CA ARG A 298 18.86 3.16 -1.03
C ARG A 298 17.42 3.34 -1.47
N LEU A 299 17.02 2.52 -2.44
CA LEU A 299 15.63 2.36 -2.84
C LEU A 299 14.86 1.53 -1.82
N HIS A 300 13.69 1.99 -1.43
CA HIS A 300 12.73 1.27 -0.61
C HIS A 300 11.53 0.85 -1.45
N ILE A 301 10.91 -0.27 -1.11
CA ILE A 301 9.63 -0.69 -1.66
C ILE A 301 8.53 -0.62 -0.60
N GLY A 302 7.36 -0.16 -0.99
CA GLY A 302 6.22 0.15 -0.14
C GLY A 302 5.86 1.63 -0.20
N PRO A 303 4.80 2.05 0.51
CA PRO A 303 3.87 1.24 1.29
C PRO A 303 2.96 0.37 0.42
N VAL A 304 2.26 -0.56 1.06
CA VAL A 304 1.25 -1.42 0.40
C VAL A 304 0.02 -0.62 -0.03
N TRP A 305 -0.56 -1.00 -1.18
CA TRP A 305 -1.75 -0.36 -1.73
C TRP A 305 -2.54 -1.32 -2.62
N ASP A 306 -3.88 -1.27 -2.55
CA ASP A 306 -4.81 -1.95 -3.46
C ASP A 306 -4.79 -3.50 -3.39
N PHE A 307 -5.09 -4.02 -2.20
CA PHE A 307 -5.13 -5.46 -1.91
C PHE A 307 -6.56 -6.04 -1.90
N ASN A 308 -7.51 -5.39 -2.53
CA ASN A 308 -8.91 -5.83 -2.55
C ASN A 308 -9.13 -7.16 -3.30
N TRP A 309 -8.28 -7.51 -4.26
CA TRP A 309 -8.31 -8.79 -4.98
C TRP A 309 -7.43 -9.88 -4.36
N ALA A 310 -6.82 -9.61 -3.23
CA ALA A 310 -5.97 -10.53 -2.49
C ALA A 310 -6.77 -11.55 -1.66
N TYR A 311 -6.06 -12.43 -0.95
CA TYR A 311 -6.60 -13.44 -0.03
C TYR A 311 -7.75 -14.25 -0.64
N GLY A 312 -7.55 -14.76 -1.84
CA GLY A 312 -8.50 -15.62 -2.54
C GLY A 312 -9.75 -14.92 -3.09
N ASN A 313 -9.81 -13.60 -3.11
CA ASN A 313 -10.95 -12.85 -3.64
C ASN A 313 -11.03 -12.84 -5.17
N SER A 314 -10.01 -13.29 -5.86
CA SER A 314 -9.96 -13.38 -7.33
C SER A 314 -9.65 -14.79 -7.77
N THR A 315 -10.42 -15.32 -8.74
CA THR A 315 -10.10 -16.59 -9.42
C THR A 315 -9.18 -16.37 -10.63
N TYR A 316 -8.96 -15.13 -11.02
CA TYR A 316 -8.05 -14.79 -12.11
C TYR A 316 -6.63 -15.20 -11.74
N CYS A 317 -5.91 -15.81 -12.67
CA CYS A 317 -4.54 -16.30 -12.46
C CYS A 317 -4.35 -17.26 -11.28
N GLN A 318 -5.39 -17.97 -10.87
CA GLN A 318 -5.32 -18.90 -9.72
C GLN A 318 -4.99 -18.18 -8.38
N ALA A 319 -5.35 -16.91 -8.23
CA ALA A 319 -5.12 -16.17 -6.99
C ALA A 319 -5.98 -16.68 -5.82
N ASP A 320 -7.05 -17.44 -6.10
CA ASP A 320 -7.86 -18.15 -5.10
C ASP A 320 -7.18 -19.40 -4.55
N ILE A 321 -6.18 -19.96 -5.26
CA ILE A 321 -5.47 -21.17 -4.84
C ILE A 321 -4.40 -20.81 -3.82
N VAL A 322 -4.42 -21.44 -2.66
CA VAL A 322 -3.48 -21.15 -1.56
C VAL A 322 -2.02 -21.54 -1.85
N SER A 323 -1.77 -22.48 -2.77
CA SER A 323 -0.44 -22.93 -3.15
C SER A 323 0.18 -22.06 -4.27
N GLY A 324 1.51 -22.19 -4.45
CA GLY A 324 2.28 -21.45 -5.43
C GLY A 324 2.64 -20.02 -4.99
N TRP A 325 3.71 -19.48 -5.56
CA TRP A 325 4.16 -18.12 -5.32
C TRP A 325 3.51 -17.18 -6.35
N GLU A 326 3.07 -16.00 -5.93
CA GLU A 326 2.49 -14.99 -6.83
C GLU A 326 3.56 -14.42 -7.78
N GLU A 327 4.78 -14.32 -7.29
CA GLU A 327 5.94 -13.91 -8.10
C GLU A 327 6.13 -14.82 -9.34
N GLU A 328 5.77 -16.11 -9.23
CA GLU A 328 5.89 -17.13 -10.28
C GLU A 328 4.60 -17.30 -11.12
N THR A 329 3.62 -16.42 -10.97
CA THR A 329 2.26 -16.56 -11.56
C THR A 329 2.29 -16.82 -13.06
N PRO A 330 1.57 -17.87 -13.55
CA PRO A 330 1.66 -18.36 -14.93
C PRO A 330 0.83 -17.56 -15.95
N CYS A 331 0.25 -16.45 -15.59
CA CYS A 331 -0.75 -15.73 -16.40
C CYS A 331 -0.22 -14.93 -17.59
N GLY A 332 1.05 -15.08 -17.95
CA GLY A 332 1.66 -14.26 -19.00
C GLY A 332 1.76 -12.78 -18.65
N ILE A 333 1.64 -12.46 -17.38
CA ILE A 333 1.80 -11.13 -16.81
C ILE A 333 3.26 -10.96 -16.46
N PHE A 334 3.85 -9.85 -16.88
CA PHE A 334 5.26 -9.59 -16.62
C PHE A 334 5.41 -8.86 -15.28
N ASN A 335 5.81 -9.59 -14.25
CA ASN A 335 6.34 -9.00 -13.03
C ASN A 335 7.73 -8.41 -13.30
N PRO A 336 8.15 -7.35 -12.58
CA PRO A 336 9.55 -6.97 -12.56
C PRO A 336 10.43 -8.18 -12.22
N PHE A 337 11.48 -8.39 -12.98
CA PHE A 337 12.38 -9.55 -12.85
C PHE A 337 13.16 -9.58 -11.53
N TRP A 338 13.03 -8.57 -10.71
CA TRP A 338 13.83 -8.35 -9.48
C TRP A 338 13.73 -9.54 -8.53
N TYR A 339 12.49 -9.95 -8.21
CA TYR A 339 12.27 -11.02 -7.22
C TYR A 339 12.71 -12.40 -7.74
N SER A 340 12.60 -12.67 -9.03
CA SER A 340 13.12 -13.93 -9.59
C SER A 340 14.66 -14.01 -9.43
N ILE A 341 15.36 -12.90 -9.54
CA ILE A 341 16.80 -12.83 -9.27
C ILE A 341 17.09 -12.93 -7.77
N PHE A 342 16.40 -12.16 -6.92
CA PHE A 342 16.58 -12.24 -5.48
C PHE A 342 16.31 -13.64 -4.92
N ARG A 343 15.28 -14.30 -5.42
CA ARG A 343 14.95 -15.69 -5.07
C ARG A 343 15.99 -16.71 -5.51
N SER A 344 16.83 -16.39 -6.47
CA SER A 344 17.98 -17.22 -6.86
C SER A 344 19.15 -17.10 -5.87
N ASP A 345 19.16 -16.08 -5.00
CA ASP A 345 20.21 -15.83 -4.02
C ASP A 345 19.90 -16.51 -2.67
N SER A 346 20.85 -17.32 -2.20
CA SER A 346 20.72 -18.02 -0.91
C SER A 346 20.67 -17.06 0.29
N LEU A 347 21.35 -15.94 0.23
CA LEU A 347 21.33 -14.94 1.32
C LEU A 347 19.97 -14.27 1.42
N PHE A 348 19.38 -13.85 0.28
CA PHE A 348 18.01 -13.31 0.28
C PHE A 348 17.01 -14.32 0.83
N ASN A 349 17.10 -15.57 0.39
CA ASN A 349 16.22 -16.64 0.87
C ASN A 349 16.38 -16.90 2.38
N ASN A 350 17.60 -16.82 2.90
CA ASN A 350 17.83 -16.95 4.34
C ASN A 350 17.25 -15.78 5.13
N LEU A 351 17.43 -14.53 4.65
CA LEU A 351 16.80 -13.34 5.23
C LEU A 351 15.27 -13.46 5.22
N LEU A 352 14.72 -13.90 4.11
CA LEU A 352 13.28 -14.12 3.95
C LEU A 352 12.75 -15.15 4.97
N ASN A 353 13.43 -16.30 5.09
CA ASN A 353 13.05 -17.35 6.03
C ASN A 353 13.12 -16.86 7.48
N CYS A 354 14.22 -16.21 7.86
CA CYS A 354 14.37 -15.68 9.23
C CYS A 354 13.29 -14.63 9.56
N ARG A 355 13.03 -13.75 8.60
CA ARG A 355 12.02 -12.71 8.81
C ARG A 355 10.63 -13.32 8.91
N TRP A 356 10.30 -14.29 8.07
CA TRP A 356 9.05 -15.04 8.14
C TRP A 356 8.88 -15.71 9.51
N GLN A 357 9.86 -16.48 9.96
CA GLN A 357 9.79 -17.15 11.27
C GLN A 357 9.60 -16.14 12.41
N ASN A 358 10.31 -15.01 12.39
CA ASN A 358 10.14 -13.94 13.37
C ASN A 358 8.71 -13.38 13.36
N LEU A 359 8.16 -13.09 12.18
CA LEU A 359 6.80 -12.57 12.04
C LEU A 359 5.75 -13.60 12.46
N ARG A 360 5.99 -14.89 12.22
CA ARG A 360 5.11 -16.00 12.64
C ARG A 360 4.96 -16.11 14.16
N THR A 361 5.90 -15.60 14.93
CA THR A 361 5.80 -15.61 16.41
C THR A 361 4.87 -14.52 16.98
N ASN A 362 4.43 -13.57 16.16
CA ASN A 362 3.60 -12.44 16.61
C ASN A 362 2.68 -11.90 15.50
N VAL A 363 3.21 -11.10 14.58
CA VAL A 363 2.40 -10.34 13.59
C VAL A 363 1.61 -11.27 12.69
N LEU A 364 2.23 -12.35 12.23
CA LEU A 364 1.63 -13.34 11.33
C LEU A 364 1.20 -14.62 12.06
N ASP A 365 1.01 -14.55 13.37
CA ASP A 365 0.35 -15.61 14.12
C ASP A 365 -1.11 -15.72 13.68
N ILE A 366 -1.60 -16.93 13.43
CA ILE A 366 -2.95 -17.17 12.87
C ILE A 366 -4.04 -16.65 13.80
N ASP A 367 -3.88 -16.85 15.11
CA ASP A 367 -4.89 -16.42 16.09
C ASP A 367 -4.95 -14.89 16.17
N ASN A 368 -3.80 -14.20 16.07
CA ASN A 368 -3.74 -12.74 16.03
C ASN A 368 -4.41 -12.17 14.76
N ILE A 369 -4.17 -12.78 13.60
CA ILE A 369 -4.83 -12.40 12.35
C ILE A 369 -6.34 -12.63 12.44
N HIS A 370 -6.77 -13.79 12.95
CA HIS A 370 -8.18 -14.11 13.14
C HIS A 370 -8.86 -13.13 14.10
N ALA A 371 -8.21 -12.80 15.23
CA ALA A 371 -8.73 -11.83 16.18
C ALA A 371 -8.92 -10.44 15.56
N TYR A 372 -7.98 -10.01 14.70
CA TYR A 372 -8.12 -8.76 13.95
C TYR A 372 -9.31 -8.80 12.98
N ILE A 373 -9.44 -9.88 12.20
CA ILE A 373 -10.55 -10.06 11.26
C ILE A 373 -11.88 -10.05 12.00
N ASP A 374 -12.01 -10.84 13.08
CA ASP A 374 -13.23 -10.95 13.87
C ASP A 374 -13.62 -9.61 14.50
N SER A 375 -12.66 -8.89 15.11
CA SER A 375 -12.94 -7.59 15.73
C SER A 375 -13.34 -6.54 14.69
N SER A 376 -12.69 -6.49 13.53
CA SER A 376 -13.02 -5.56 12.45
C SER A 376 -14.37 -5.88 11.83
N SER A 377 -14.67 -7.17 11.61
CA SER A 377 -15.97 -7.63 11.11
C SER A 377 -17.10 -7.25 12.06
N LEU A 378 -16.95 -7.51 13.36
CA LEU A 378 -17.95 -7.19 14.37
C LEU A 378 -18.29 -5.69 14.42
N VAL A 379 -17.29 -4.82 14.30
CA VAL A 379 -17.48 -3.36 14.31
C VAL A 379 -18.29 -2.91 13.09
N CYS A 380 -18.12 -3.57 11.94
CA CYS A 380 -18.72 -3.16 10.67
C CYS A 380 -19.96 -3.96 10.27
N GLU A 381 -20.31 -5.05 10.96
CA GLU A 381 -21.30 -6.04 10.53
C GLU A 381 -22.65 -5.44 10.09
N ASN A 382 -23.21 -4.54 10.89
CA ASN A 382 -24.48 -3.90 10.58
C ASN A 382 -24.41 -3.06 9.31
N GLU A 383 -23.31 -2.37 9.10
CA GLU A 383 -23.10 -1.47 7.95
C GLU A 383 -22.78 -2.26 6.68
N ILE A 384 -22.04 -3.36 6.80
CA ILE A 384 -21.79 -4.28 5.70
C ILE A 384 -23.13 -4.89 5.23
N ASN A 385 -23.99 -5.33 6.14
CA ASN A 385 -25.30 -5.89 5.79
C ASN A 385 -26.17 -4.85 5.07
N LYS A 386 -26.17 -3.59 5.50
CA LYS A 386 -26.87 -2.49 4.80
C LYS A 386 -26.26 -2.25 3.40
N ASP A 387 -24.94 -2.27 3.29
CA ASP A 387 -24.23 -2.08 2.02
C ASP A 387 -24.54 -3.19 1.01
N MET A 388 -24.50 -4.44 1.47
CA MET A 388 -24.85 -5.61 0.65
C MET A 388 -26.30 -5.54 0.13
N ILE A 389 -27.25 -5.08 0.95
CA ILE A 389 -28.64 -4.87 0.53
C ILE A 389 -28.73 -3.71 -0.48
N LEU A 390 -28.03 -2.60 -0.21
CA LEU A 390 -28.08 -1.40 -1.04
C LEU A 390 -27.58 -1.66 -2.46
N TRP A 391 -26.48 -2.39 -2.58
CA TRP A 391 -25.79 -2.60 -3.87
C TRP A 391 -26.15 -3.94 -4.52
N GLY A 392 -26.75 -4.89 -3.79
CA GLY A 392 -27.29 -6.15 -4.31
C GLY A 392 -26.30 -7.06 -5.04
N HIS A 393 -25.00 -6.93 -4.77
CA HIS A 393 -23.95 -7.55 -5.58
C HIS A 393 -23.38 -8.86 -5.02
N PHE A 394 -23.93 -9.35 -3.89
CA PHE A 394 -23.49 -10.60 -3.25
C PHE A 394 -24.69 -11.54 -2.94
N GLU A 395 -25.56 -11.73 -3.90
CA GLU A 395 -26.83 -12.49 -3.71
C GLU A 395 -26.64 -13.94 -3.23
N SER A 396 -25.47 -14.55 -3.48
CA SER A 396 -25.19 -15.96 -3.16
C SER A 396 -24.35 -16.18 -1.92
N THR A 397 -23.90 -15.12 -1.22
CA THR A 397 -22.96 -15.22 -0.10
C THR A 397 -23.35 -14.25 0.99
N THR A 398 -23.19 -14.63 2.26
CA THR A 398 -23.35 -13.74 3.40
C THR A 398 -21.99 -13.17 3.81
N HIS A 399 -22.01 -12.03 4.53
CA HIS A 399 -20.77 -11.50 5.12
C HIS A 399 -20.10 -12.52 6.06
N VAL A 400 -20.89 -13.27 6.83
CA VAL A 400 -20.36 -14.32 7.74
C VAL A 400 -19.61 -15.40 6.95
N ASP A 401 -20.17 -15.86 5.83
CA ASP A 401 -19.52 -16.86 4.98
C ASP A 401 -18.19 -16.34 4.42
N GLU A 402 -18.12 -15.06 4.02
CA GLU A 402 -16.89 -14.44 3.52
C GLU A 402 -15.84 -14.26 4.61
N ILE A 403 -16.22 -13.97 5.84
CA ILE A 403 -15.27 -13.90 6.98
C ILE A 403 -14.71 -15.29 7.30
N ILE A 404 -15.55 -16.32 7.29
CA ILE A 404 -15.09 -17.71 7.45
C ILE A 404 -14.11 -18.08 6.33
N TYR A 405 -14.48 -17.81 5.07
CA TYR A 405 -13.62 -18.07 3.93
C TYR A 405 -12.27 -17.33 4.02
N LEU A 406 -12.27 -16.05 4.35
CA LEU A 406 -11.05 -15.27 4.50
C LEU A 406 -10.12 -15.86 5.56
N LYS A 407 -10.66 -16.23 6.73
CA LYS A 407 -9.89 -16.83 7.82
C LYS A 407 -9.32 -18.20 7.44
N GLU A 408 -10.11 -19.05 6.81
CA GLU A 408 -9.67 -20.37 6.34
C GLU A 408 -8.60 -20.24 5.26
N TRP A 409 -8.81 -19.35 4.29
CA TRP A 409 -7.85 -19.11 3.21
C TRP A 409 -6.49 -18.63 3.76
N VAL A 410 -6.51 -17.63 4.63
CA VAL A 410 -5.29 -17.09 5.27
C VAL A 410 -4.56 -18.17 6.07
N SER A 411 -5.29 -18.97 6.84
CA SER A 411 -4.70 -20.07 7.63
C SER A 411 -4.01 -21.10 6.73
N GLN A 412 -4.68 -21.54 5.68
CA GLN A 412 -4.13 -22.50 4.72
C GLN A 412 -2.92 -21.91 3.97
N ARG A 413 -2.99 -20.62 3.61
CA ARG A 413 -1.88 -19.93 2.96
C ARG A 413 -0.64 -19.85 3.84
N ILE A 414 -0.81 -19.50 5.10
CA ILE A 414 0.27 -19.46 6.10
C ILE A 414 0.93 -20.83 6.23
N LEU A 415 0.13 -21.89 6.40
CA LEU A 415 0.65 -23.25 6.50
C LEU A 415 1.42 -23.68 5.24
N TRP A 416 0.89 -23.32 4.06
CA TRP A 416 1.60 -23.58 2.83
C TRP A 416 2.94 -22.85 2.75
N ILE A 417 3.01 -21.59 3.15
CA ILE A 417 4.27 -20.82 3.18
C ILE A 417 5.23 -21.41 4.21
N ASP A 418 4.77 -21.79 5.41
CA ASP A 418 5.59 -22.44 6.43
C ASP A 418 6.33 -23.66 5.88
N GLU A 419 5.68 -24.46 5.00
CA GLU A 419 6.25 -25.65 4.39
C GLU A 419 7.14 -25.38 3.17
N ASN A 420 6.94 -24.24 2.48
CA ASN A 420 7.54 -23.96 1.17
C ASN A 420 8.51 -22.78 1.14
N ILE A 421 8.63 -22.02 2.23
CA ILE A 421 9.53 -20.86 2.28
C ILE A 421 10.99 -21.31 2.14
N PRO A 422 11.73 -20.76 1.17
CA PRO A 422 13.12 -21.17 0.95
C PRO A 422 14.05 -20.60 2.01
N GLY A 423 15.28 -21.15 2.06
CA GLY A 423 16.33 -20.67 2.95
C GLY A 423 16.34 -21.35 4.32
N ASN A 424 17.25 -20.95 5.16
CA ASN A 424 17.45 -21.49 6.50
C ASN A 424 17.85 -20.40 7.48
N CYS A 425 17.02 -20.18 8.50
CA CYS A 425 17.28 -19.17 9.52
C CYS A 425 18.45 -19.52 10.45
N GLN A 426 18.75 -20.78 10.68
CA GLN A 426 19.89 -21.19 11.51
C GLN A 426 21.24 -20.67 11.00
N TYR A 427 21.30 -20.28 9.73
CA TYR A 427 22.50 -19.63 9.16
C TYR A 427 22.84 -18.30 9.87
N PHE A 428 21.84 -17.52 10.27
CA PHE A 428 22.05 -16.24 10.98
C PHE A 428 22.25 -16.38 12.49
N GLU A 429 21.67 -17.41 13.12
CA GLU A 429 21.96 -17.72 14.53
C GLU A 429 23.42 -18.08 14.72
N ASN A 430 24.03 -18.76 13.74
CA ASN A 430 25.47 -19.06 13.73
C ASN A 430 26.35 -17.84 13.41
N ILE A 431 25.82 -16.82 12.72
CA ILE A 431 26.54 -15.56 12.45
C ILE A 431 26.48 -14.60 13.65
N GLN A 432 25.49 -14.73 14.55
CA GLN A 432 25.45 -13.93 15.77
C GLN A 432 26.56 -14.29 16.79
N SER A 433 27.19 -15.45 16.66
CA SER A 433 28.49 -15.69 17.28
C SER A 433 29.62 -15.18 16.37
N LYS A 434 29.66 -13.86 16.16
CA LYS A 434 30.71 -13.24 15.36
C LYS A 434 32.03 -13.45 16.06
N ASP A 435 32.90 -14.28 15.50
CA ASP A 435 34.27 -14.37 15.97
C ASP A 435 35.01 -13.10 15.57
N LEU A 436 35.46 -12.37 16.59
CA LEU A 436 36.21 -11.13 16.42
C LEU A 436 37.61 -11.45 15.86
N ILE A 437 37.90 -10.99 14.64
CA ILE A 437 39.21 -11.18 14.02
C ILE A 437 40.20 -10.21 14.60
N MET A 438 39.87 -8.91 14.64
CA MET A 438 40.78 -7.87 15.14
C MET A 438 40.04 -6.61 15.60
N ILE A 439 40.73 -5.82 16.41
CA ILE A 439 40.30 -4.46 16.75
C ILE A 439 41.34 -3.50 16.20
N THR A 440 40.86 -2.50 15.43
CA THR A 440 41.73 -1.50 14.83
C THR A 440 41.40 -0.08 15.29
N ASP A 441 42.41 0.80 15.21
CA ASP A 441 42.18 2.25 15.31
C ASP A 441 41.70 2.82 13.97
N ILE A 442 41.43 4.11 13.94
CA ILE A 442 40.96 4.84 12.74
C ILE A 442 41.94 4.79 11.53
N LEU A 443 43.17 4.37 11.75
CA LEU A 443 44.20 4.19 10.72
C LEU A 443 44.35 2.72 10.29
N GLY A 444 43.46 1.83 10.78
CA GLY A 444 43.47 0.40 10.47
C GLY A 444 44.59 -0.38 11.18
N ARG A 445 45.26 0.18 12.19
CA ARG A 445 46.29 -0.50 12.96
C ARG A 445 45.64 -1.33 14.06
N SER A 446 46.07 -2.58 14.23
CA SER A 446 45.63 -3.45 15.33
C SER A 446 45.99 -2.83 16.68
N VAL A 447 45.03 -2.72 17.57
CA VAL A 447 45.18 -2.09 18.90
C VAL A 447 44.45 -2.88 19.99
N ILE A 448 44.98 -2.77 21.21
CA ILE A 448 44.24 -3.20 22.39
C ILE A 448 43.23 -2.11 22.75
N PRO A 449 41.95 -2.47 23.05
CA PRO A 449 40.92 -1.50 23.39
C PRO A 449 41.35 -0.55 24.51
N LYS A 450 41.15 0.74 24.28
CA LYS A 450 41.35 1.81 25.26
C LYS A 450 40.11 2.69 25.29
N SER A 451 39.80 3.24 26.47
CA SER A 451 38.70 4.19 26.65
C SER A 451 38.95 5.50 25.85
N ASN A 452 37.83 6.14 25.49
CA ASN A 452 37.77 7.46 24.83
C ASN A 452 38.41 7.56 23.45
N MET A 453 38.58 6.45 22.74
CA MET A 453 38.99 6.45 21.33
C MET A 453 38.03 5.62 20.46
N PRO A 454 37.80 6.03 19.23
CA PRO A 454 37.01 5.22 18.30
C PRO A 454 37.80 3.99 17.86
N LEU A 455 37.16 2.82 18.04
CA LEU A 455 37.70 1.51 17.69
C LEU A 455 36.81 0.84 16.67
N PHE A 456 37.39 0.11 15.74
CA PHE A 456 36.70 -0.70 14.77
C PHE A 456 36.95 -2.17 15.09
N TYR A 457 35.82 -2.85 15.42
CA TYR A 457 35.77 -4.29 15.67
C TYR A 457 35.48 -4.98 14.34
N ILE A 458 36.42 -5.75 13.81
CA ILE A 458 36.33 -6.44 12.53
C ILE A 458 36.08 -7.92 12.83
N TYR A 459 34.99 -8.47 12.27
CA TYR A 459 34.54 -9.83 12.49
C TYR A 459 34.85 -10.73 11.28
N GLU A 460 34.77 -12.05 11.46
CA GLU A 460 35.01 -13.02 10.38
C GLU A 460 34.07 -12.87 9.19
N ASP A 461 32.86 -12.43 9.44
CA ASP A 461 31.86 -12.11 8.41
C ASP A 461 32.19 -10.81 7.64
N ARG A 462 33.35 -10.19 7.92
CA ARG A 462 33.82 -8.90 7.39
C ARG A 462 32.97 -7.69 7.79
N THR A 463 32.02 -7.86 8.70
CA THR A 463 31.34 -6.70 9.29
C THR A 463 32.28 -5.91 10.18
N VAL A 464 32.08 -4.60 10.22
CA VAL A 464 32.88 -3.68 11.02
C VAL A 464 31.95 -2.89 11.94
N GLU A 465 32.15 -3.00 13.24
CA GLU A 465 31.43 -2.19 14.22
C GLU A 465 32.30 -1.10 14.77
N LYS A 466 31.86 0.15 14.72
CA LYS A 466 32.54 1.27 15.39
C LYS A 466 32.07 1.36 16.83
N LYS A 467 32.97 1.24 17.78
CA LYS A 467 32.71 1.40 19.22
C LYS A 467 33.56 2.49 19.83
N ILE A 468 33.00 3.20 20.79
CA ILE A 468 33.75 4.12 21.68
C ILE A 468 33.48 3.64 23.09
N ILE A 469 34.54 3.18 23.77
CA ILE A 469 34.43 2.79 25.19
C ILE A 469 34.53 4.07 26.01
N ILE A 470 33.48 4.42 26.73
CA ILE A 470 33.44 5.58 27.63
C ILE A 470 33.61 5.04 29.06
N GLU A 471 34.52 5.63 29.81
CA GLU A 471 34.68 5.34 31.27
C GLU A 471 33.63 6.03 32.09
#